data_af22c97bbb77e6f97975b5d7153b82ca
#
_entry.id   af22c97bbb77e6f97975b5d7153b82ca
#
_cell.length_a   1.000
_cell.length_b   1.000
_cell.length_c   1.000
_cell.angle_alpha   90.00
_cell.angle_beta   90.00
_cell.angle_gamma   90.00
#
_symmetry.space_group_name_H-M   'P 1'
#
loop_
_entity.id
_entity.type
_entity.pdbx_description
1 polymer ?
#
loop_
_entity_poly.entity_id
_entity_poly.type
_entity_poly.pdbx_seq_one_letter_code
_entity_poly.pdbx_strand_id
1 'polypeptide(L)'
;MGFELLTPIQVWESFDTENYSLETSILSKNTHDGITAISLCYTPTMDNNDRVRAYLKLYYDESFESKRPLTIILPNAGYNPNYSSLIKRLAKDGNCVCILDYAGSLHEDAFTTKYPDSLDYAQFPNHLQYIGSINGTSVKDTAWYQWAYVIRRAFPVLKTSPVVDFEKISIIGFETGADLAWIIGGINKTISAVVPIGGGGFVWEKNISENSFDSEEENTCFAAGISAETYAKCLNADLLFIPFTNSQYYPLSHAKQIFATAASKNKQLLIEHSLGNQLSSACFEYLLYWLKHHCGNIPVEQPTIKISLENSNDSLLCNIQSSKPFTKVEVFSASDTDMLISTVWNKEILEITNTNSSVPLAIENKNVPMFCFTTLTFKDGYIISSFPESIAVSTKSINHNNPNNLHFNHVLYDSRLSDCPFHVETNDIVLNENIVETKQSTSGICGITSNIGDLYLSKPANSLPKTSASSLFCCDYLTDKSRILNFKIRIYPTLETFSFATEVSGSEFWQKLTFKVSDFKNHDGRSLSKISDGFLFYIENPNGCLFNNLLIV
;
A
#
# COMPACT_ATOMS: atom_id res chain seq x y z
N MET A 1 8.82 7.18 -36.31
CA MET A 1 7.44 7.74 -36.26
C MET A 1 7.38 8.47 -34.92
N GLY A 2 6.84 9.71 -34.90
CA GLY A 2 6.67 10.43 -33.63
C GLY A 2 5.50 9.85 -32.84
N PHE A 3 5.51 10.05 -31.53
CA PHE A 3 4.39 9.68 -30.66
C PHE A 3 3.22 10.68 -30.80
N GLU A 4 2.00 10.18 -30.65
CA GLU A 4 0.80 11.00 -30.71
C GLU A 4 0.52 11.61 -29.32
N LEU A 5 0.56 12.94 -29.22
CA LEU A 5 0.21 13.65 -27.99
C LEU A 5 -1.31 13.78 -27.88
N LEU A 6 -1.92 13.06 -26.96
CA LEU A 6 -3.35 13.07 -26.67
C LEU A 6 -3.63 13.63 -25.28
N THR A 7 -4.68 14.43 -25.16
CA THR A 7 -5.27 14.82 -23.87
C THR A 7 -6.27 13.75 -23.39
N PRO A 8 -6.64 13.70 -22.10
CA PRO A 8 -7.64 12.76 -21.60
C PRO A 8 -8.96 12.76 -22.39
N ILE A 9 -9.41 13.91 -22.88
CA ILE A 9 -10.62 14.01 -23.70
C ILE A 9 -10.43 13.23 -25.01
N GLN A 10 -9.31 13.45 -25.70
CA GLN A 10 -9.01 12.79 -26.98
C GLN A 10 -8.76 11.28 -26.81
N VAL A 11 -8.15 10.88 -25.70
CA VAL A 11 -7.96 9.44 -25.38
C VAL A 11 -9.31 8.72 -25.35
N TRP A 12 -10.35 9.36 -24.79
CA TRP A 12 -11.65 8.73 -24.53
C TRP A 12 -12.80 9.20 -25.42
N GLU A 13 -12.59 10.10 -26.38
CA GLU A 13 -13.67 10.68 -27.20
C GLU A 13 -14.41 9.64 -28.04
N SER A 14 -13.71 8.61 -28.50
CA SER A 14 -14.28 7.51 -29.30
C SER A 14 -14.78 6.34 -28.46
N PHE A 15 -14.71 6.45 -27.11
CA PHE A 15 -15.14 5.37 -26.24
C PHE A 15 -16.67 5.26 -26.24
N ASP A 16 -17.18 4.17 -26.80
CA ASP A 16 -18.60 3.85 -26.80
C ASP A 16 -18.88 2.68 -25.86
N THR A 17 -19.66 2.94 -24.82
CA THR A 17 -20.03 1.95 -23.81
C THR A 17 -21.25 1.11 -24.23
N GLU A 18 -21.99 1.49 -25.27
CA GLU A 18 -23.32 0.91 -25.59
C GLU A 18 -23.32 0.07 -26.87
N ASN A 19 -22.43 0.32 -27.83
CA ASN A 19 -22.52 -0.25 -29.17
C ASN A 19 -21.87 -1.63 -29.37
N TYR A 20 -21.27 -2.24 -28.34
CA TYR A 20 -20.64 -3.55 -28.47
C TYR A 20 -21.40 -4.63 -27.71
N SER A 21 -21.54 -5.79 -28.32
CA SER A 21 -21.94 -6.99 -27.60
C SER A 21 -20.84 -7.38 -26.63
N LEU A 22 -21.11 -7.29 -25.33
CA LEU A 22 -20.16 -7.67 -24.29
C LEU A 22 -20.04 -9.18 -24.11
N GLU A 23 -20.85 -9.98 -24.79
CA GLU A 23 -20.86 -11.46 -24.71
C GLU A 23 -20.76 -11.96 -23.25
N THR A 24 -21.52 -11.32 -22.36
CA THR A 24 -21.47 -11.61 -20.93
C THR A 24 -21.99 -13.02 -20.63
N SER A 25 -21.26 -13.75 -19.80
CA SER A 25 -21.65 -15.09 -19.35
C SER A 25 -21.41 -15.26 -17.85
N ILE A 26 -22.36 -15.90 -17.17
CA ILE A 26 -22.17 -16.35 -15.79
C ILE A 26 -21.42 -17.67 -15.83
N LEU A 27 -20.29 -17.74 -15.15
CA LEU A 27 -19.43 -18.92 -15.09
C LEU A 27 -19.75 -19.80 -13.87
N SER A 28 -19.99 -19.15 -12.74
CA SER A 28 -20.36 -19.81 -11.50
C SER A 28 -21.22 -18.91 -10.61
N LYS A 29 -22.03 -19.54 -9.76
CA LYS A 29 -22.75 -18.87 -8.68
C LYS A 29 -22.70 -19.78 -7.46
N ASN A 30 -22.10 -19.32 -6.36
CA ASN A 30 -21.95 -20.05 -5.12
C ASN A 30 -22.35 -19.18 -3.95
N THR A 31 -22.97 -19.78 -2.92
CA THR A 31 -23.32 -19.08 -1.67
C THR A 31 -22.59 -19.77 -0.52
N HIS A 32 -21.88 -18.97 0.27
CA HIS A 32 -21.21 -19.42 1.49
C HIS A 32 -21.36 -18.37 2.60
N ASP A 33 -21.72 -18.79 3.81
CA ASP A 33 -21.96 -17.89 4.97
C ASP A 33 -22.98 -16.76 4.68
N GLY A 34 -23.98 -17.01 3.82
CA GLY A 34 -24.98 -16.04 3.41
C GLY A 34 -24.51 -15.02 2.37
N ILE A 35 -23.25 -15.12 1.91
CA ILE A 35 -22.70 -14.29 0.84
C ILE A 35 -22.72 -15.08 -0.46
N THR A 36 -23.39 -14.54 -1.47
CA THR A 36 -23.38 -15.08 -2.82
C THR A 36 -22.25 -14.46 -3.61
N ALA A 37 -21.44 -15.31 -4.25
CA ALA A 37 -20.40 -14.96 -5.20
C ALA A 37 -20.81 -15.41 -6.61
N ILE A 38 -20.79 -14.48 -7.57
CA ILE A 38 -21.05 -14.74 -8.99
C ILE A 38 -19.81 -14.41 -9.77
N SER A 39 -19.25 -15.41 -10.46
CA SER A 39 -18.15 -15.19 -11.41
C SER A 39 -18.73 -14.95 -12.80
N LEU A 40 -18.29 -13.88 -13.44
CA LEU A 40 -18.73 -13.43 -14.75
C LEU A 40 -17.55 -13.26 -15.68
N CYS A 41 -17.74 -13.57 -16.97
CA CYS A 41 -16.82 -13.11 -18.01
C CYS A 41 -17.55 -12.22 -19.02
N TYR A 42 -16.79 -11.34 -19.65
CA TYR A 42 -17.28 -10.44 -20.68
C TYR A 42 -16.17 -10.13 -21.69
N THR A 43 -16.53 -9.59 -22.85
CA THR A 43 -15.62 -9.22 -23.93
C THR A 43 -15.57 -7.70 -24.03
N PRO A 44 -14.60 -7.01 -23.40
CA PRO A 44 -14.51 -5.55 -23.42
C PRO A 44 -14.08 -5.00 -24.77
N THR A 45 -13.28 -5.71 -25.54
CA THR A 45 -12.79 -5.28 -26.85
C THR A 45 -12.70 -6.44 -27.83
N MET A 46 -12.87 -6.13 -29.10
CA MET A 46 -12.64 -7.01 -30.24
C MET A 46 -11.85 -6.20 -31.27
N ASP A 47 -10.64 -6.63 -31.59
CA ASP A 47 -9.84 -6.09 -32.68
C ASP A 47 -9.48 -7.22 -33.64
N ASN A 48 -9.77 -7.04 -34.96
CA ASN A 48 -9.42 -7.98 -36.04
C ASN A 48 -9.68 -9.48 -35.74
N ASN A 49 -10.76 -9.81 -35.01
CA ASN A 49 -11.11 -11.12 -34.46
C ASN A 49 -10.39 -11.50 -33.15
N ASP A 50 -9.44 -10.73 -32.68
CA ASP A 50 -8.83 -10.92 -31.37
C ASP A 50 -9.74 -10.35 -30.27
N ARG A 51 -9.87 -11.11 -29.16
CA ARG A 51 -10.80 -10.75 -28.08
C ARG A 51 -10.09 -10.72 -26.76
N VAL A 52 -10.25 -9.65 -26.01
CA VAL A 52 -9.96 -9.68 -24.59
C VAL A 52 -11.10 -10.42 -23.89
N ARG A 53 -10.78 -11.39 -23.05
CA ARG A 53 -11.75 -12.08 -22.18
C ARG A 53 -11.48 -11.65 -20.76
N ALA A 54 -12.30 -10.73 -20.26
CA ALA A 54 -12.18 -10.17 -18.92
C ALA A 54 -13.08 -10.88 -17.92
N TYR A 55 -12.61 -10.97 -16.67
CA TYR A 55 -13.30 -11.64 -15.59
C TYR A 55 -13.52 -10.70 -14.42
N LEU A 56 -14.67 -10.86 -13.77
CA LEU A 56 -15.01 -10.19 -12.53
C LEU A 56 -15.82 -11.13 -11.62
N LYS A 57 -15.73 -10.88 -10.31
CA LYS A 57 -16.58 -11.52 -9.32
C LYS A 57 -17.44 -10.47 -8.62
N LEU A 58 -18.71 -10.81 -8.46
CA LEU A 58 -19.69 -9.99 -7.78
C LEU A 58 -20.12 -10.70 -6.50
N TYR A 59 -20.01 -10.01 -5.35
CA TYR A 59 -20.36 -10.54 -4.04
C TYR A 59 -21.48 -9.71 -3.42
N TYR A 60 -22.43 -10.36 -2.76
CA TYR A 60 -23.48 -9.69 -2.00
C TYR A 60 -24.08 -10.61 -0.94
N ASP A 61 -24.57 -10.02 0.15
CA ASP A 61 -25.31 -10.75 1.18
C ASP A 61 -26.78 -10.92 0.77
N GLU A 62 -27.29 -12.16 0.74
CA GLU A 62 -28.65 -12.46 0.31
C GLU A 62 -29.73 -11.95 1.28
N SER A 63 -29.37 -11.58 2.51
CA SER A 63 -30.33 -11.08 3.51
C SER A 63 -30.94 -9.70 3.16
N PHE A 64 -30.33 -8.96 2.22
CA PHE A 64 -30.85 -7.67 1.78
C PHE A 64 -31.77 -7.84 0.56
N GLU A 65 -32.99 -7.35 0.64
CA GLU A 65 -34.01 -7.44 -0.44
C GLU A 65 -33.88 -6.32 -1.49
N SER A 66 -33.34 -5.15 -1.09
CA SER A 66 -33.21 -3.99 -1.97
C SER A 66 -31.95 -4.06 -2.84
N LYS A 67 -31.92 -3.23 -3.90
CA LYS A 67 -30.68 -2.96 -4.64
C LYS A 67 -29.64 -2.35 -3.69
N ARG A 68 -28.37 -2.68 -3.91
CA ARG A 68 -27.25 -2.36 -3.03
C ARG A 68 -26.28 -1.40 -3.71
N PRO A 69 -25.70 -0.44 -2.97
CA PRO A 69 -24.57 0.33 -3.46
C PRO A 69 -23.47 -0.59 -4.03
N LEU A 70 -22.86 -0.18 -5.12
CA LEU A 70 -21.78 -0.94 -5.76
C LEU A 70 -20.42 -0.42 -5.29
N THR A 71 -19.61 -1.32 -4.76
CA THR A 71 -18.19 -1.05 -4.49
C THR A 71 -17.33 -1.88 -5.44
N ILE A 72 -16.55 -1.21 -6.30
CA ILE A 72 -15.62 -1.87 -7.22
C ILE A 72 -14.23 -1.86 -6.59
N ILE A 73 -13.62 -3.03 -6.46
CA ILE A 73 -12.25 -3.21 -5.99
C ILE A 73 -11.35 -3.43 -7.21
N LEU A 74 -10.34 -2.58 -7.35
CA LEU A 74 -9.28 -2.68 -8.33
C LEU A 74 -8.00 -3.13 -7.61
N PRO A 75 -7.59 -4.40 -7.76
CA PRO A 75 -6.40 -4.94 -7.10
C PRO A 75 -5.11 -4.31 -7.64
N ASN A 76 -3.99 -4.57 -6.98
CA ASN A 76 -2.68 -4.32 -7.57
C ASN A 76 -2.42 -5.31 -8.71
N ALA A 77 -1.86 -4.87 -9.82
CA ALA A 77 -1.61 -5.71 -11.00
C ALA A 77 -0.48 -6.74 -10.84
N GLY A 78 0.31 -6.68 -9.79
CA GLY A 78 1.48 -7.57 -9.61
C GLY A 78 1.42 -8.44 -8.37
N TYR A 79 0.94 -7.88 -7.29
CA TYR A 79 0.80 -8.57 -6.00
C TYR A 79 -0.65 -8.54 -5.59
N ASN A 80 -1.22 -9.73 -5.40
CA ASN A 80 -2.61 -9.88 -4.98
C ASN A 80 -2.66 -10.30 -3.51
N PRO A 81 -2.78 -9.35 -2.59
CA PRO A 81 -3.13 -9.68 -1.22
C PRO A 81 -4.55 -10.26 -1.17
N ASN A 82 -4.86 -10.95 -0.09
CA ASN A 82 -6.19 -11.47 0.13
C ASN A 82 -7.18 -10.33 0.47
N TYR A 83 -8.13 -10.08 -0.42
CA TYR A 83 -9.19 -9.08 -0.24
C TYR A 83 -10.43 -9.62 0.48
N SER A 84 -10.44 -10.90 0.90
CA SER A 84 -11.63 -11.57 1.45
C SER A 84 -12.20 -10.87 2.67
N SER A 85 -11.37 -10.34 3.55
CA SER A 85 -11.79 -9.57 4.74
C SER A 85 -12.58 -8.33 4.35
N LEU A 86 -12.07 -7.56 3.37
CA LEU A 86 -12.72 -6.36 2.86
C LEU A 86 -14.04 -6.70 2.15
N ILE A 87 -14.01 -7.68 1.24
CA ILE A 87 -15.18 -8.14 0.49
C ILE A 87 -16.29 -8.61 1.44
N LYS A 88 -15.95 -9.48 2.40
CA LYS A 88 -16.90 -10.02 3.37
C LYS A 88 -17.53 -8.92 4.22
N ARG A 89 -16.69 -7.97 4.71
CA ARG A 89 -17.21 -6.89 5.55
C ARG A 89 -18.12 -5.95 4.77
N LEU A 90 -17.73 -5.51 3.58
CA LEU A 90 -18.54 -4.64 2.72
C LEU A 90 -19.87 -5.31 2.32
N ALA A 91 -19.84 -6.61 1.94
CA ALA A 91 -21.05 -7.35 1.61
C ALA A 91 -22.01 -7.44 2.82
N LYS A 92 -21.50 -7.74 4.02
CA LYS A 92 -22.28 -7.75 5.27
C LYS A 92 -22.83 -6.38 5.65
N ASP A 93 -22.14 -5.31 5.29
CA ASP A 93 -22.62 -3.93 5.48
C ASP A 93 -23.62 -3.47 4.39
N GLY A 94 -24.06 -4.40 3.54
CA GLY A 94 -25.13 -4.19 2.54
C GLY A 94 -24.64 -3.66 1.19
N ASN A 95 -23.36 -3.75 0.88
CA ASN A 95 -22.84 -3.42 -0.43
C ASN A 95 -22.88 -4.62 -1.39
N CYS A 96 -22.99 -4.33 -2.68
CA CYS A 96 -22.62 -5.24 -3.74
C CYS A 96 -21.16 -4.98 -4.08
N VAL A 97 -20.31 -5.97 -3.93
CA VAL A 97 -18.84 -5.81 -4.09
C VAL A 97 -18.41 -6.49 -5.37
N CYS A 98 -17.77 -5.75 -6.27
CA CYS A 98 -17.17 -6.27 -7.48
C CYS A 98 -15.66 -6.23 -7.37
N ILE A 99 -14.98 -7.37 -7.46
CA ILE A 99 -13.54 -7.41 -7.70
C ILE A 99 -13.30 -7.71 -9.17
N LEU A 100 -12.44 -6.95 -9.82
CA LEU A 100 -12.25 -7.00 -11.26
C LEU A 100 -10.80 -7.34 -11.59
N ASP A 101 -10.61 -8.43 -12.33
CA ASP A 101 -9.32 -8.84 -12.86
C ASP A 101 -9.05 -8.13 -14.19
N TYR A 102 -8.44 -6.95 -14.14
CA TYR A 102 -8.15 -6.18 -15.35
C TYR A 102 -6.82 -6.55 -16.01
N ALA A 103 -5.86 -7.09 -15.26
CA ALA A 103 -4.51 -7.40 -15.76
C ALA A 103 -4.25 -8.91 -15.98
N GLY A 104 -5.16 -9.79 -15.54
CA GLY A 104 -4.96 -11.24 -15.58
C GLY A 104 -4.08 -11.75 -14.45
N SER A 105 -4.13 -11.11 -13.29
CA SER A 105 -3.29 -11.41 -12.12
C SER A 105 -4.05 -12.00 -10.93
N LEU A 106 -5.39 -12.04 -10.96
CA LEU A 106 -6.17 -12.65 -9.90
C LEU A 106 -6.20 -14.18 -10.06
N HIS A 107 -5.50 -14.88 -9.17
CA HIS A 107 -5.34 -16.35 -9.24
C HIS A 107 -6.32 -17.11 -8.34
N GLU A 108 -7.35 -16.47 -7.79
CA GLU A 108 -8.28 -17.11 -6.85
C GLU A 108 -9.11 -18.24 -7.47
N ASP A 109 -9.28 -18.24 -8.82
CA ASP A 109 -10.03 -19.25 -9.58
C ASP A 109 -9.30 -19.64 -10.86
N ALA A 110 -9.84 -20.68 -11.52
CA ALA A 110 -9.39 -21.10 -12.86
C ALA A 110 -9.63 -20.03 -13.96
N PHE A 111 -10.25 -18.89 -13.61
CA PHE A 111 -10.65 -17.84 -14.54
C PHE A 111 -9.83 -16.58 -14.32
N THR A 112 -8.98 -16.25 -15.26
CA THR A 112 -8.19 -15.01 -15.28
C THR A 112 -8.40 -14.26 -16.59
N THR A 113 -8.36 -12.93 -16.55
CA THR A 113 -8.43 -12.09 -17.74
C THR A 113 -7.31 -12.44 -18.71
N LYS A 114 -7.67 -12.54 -19.99
CA LYS A 114 -6.75 -12.92 -21.07
C LYS A 114 -6.77 -11.89 -22.18
N TYR A 115 -5.58 -11.40 -22.49
CA TYR A 115 -5.31 -10.53 -23.61
C TYR A 115 -4.84 -11.37 -24.82
N PRO A 116 -5.23 -11.02 -26.04
CA PRO A 116 -4.69 -11.64 -27.25
C PRO A 116 -3.22 -11.24 -27.47
N ASP A 117 -2.52 -11.97 -28.34
CA ASP A 117 -1.09 -11.74 -28.62
C ASP A 117 -0.80 -10.29 -29.08
N SER A 118 -1.75 -9.64 -29.76
CA SER A 118 -1.64 -8.23 -30.17
C SER A 118 -1.65 -7.22 -29.00
N LEU A 119 -2.12 -7.63 -27.81
CA LEU A 119 -2.22 -6.84 -26.59
C LEU A 119 -1.51 -7.52 -25.41
N ASP A 120 -0.55 -8.39 -25.67
CA ASP A 120 0.16 -9.17 -24.65
C ASP A 120 0.92 -8.30 -23.63
N TYR A 121 1.30 -7.09 -24.02
CA TYR A 121 1.89 -6.09 -23.15
C TYR A 121 0.99 -5.67 -21.96
N ALA A 122 -0.33 -5.89 -22.07
CA ALA A 122 -1.28 -5.65 -20.98
C ALA A 122 -1.52 -6.89 -20.09
N GLN A 123 -1.01 -8.07 -20.49
CA GLN A 123 -1.19 -9.32 -19.75
C GLN A 123 -0.19 -9.43 -18.59
N PHE A 124 -0.66 -9.82 -17.41
CA PHE A 124 0.25 -10.21 -16.33
C PHE A 124 0.95 -11.56 -16.67
N PRO A 125 2.27 -11.72 -16.41
CA PRO A 125 3.21 -10.72 -15.86
C PRO A 125 3.92 -9.87 -16.91
N ASN A 126 3.59 -9.98 -18.20
CA ASN A 126 4.29 -9.30 -19.30
C ASN A 126 4.30 -7.77 -19.11
N HIS A 127 3.20 -7.21 -18.57
CA HIS A 127 3.08 -5.77 -18.33
C HIS A 127 4.23 -5.18 -17.49
N LEU A 128 4.91 -5.98 -16.66
CA LEU A 128 6.04 -5.51 -15.86
C LEU A 128 7.20 -4.96 -16.73
N GLN A 129 7.32 -5.44 -17.98
CA GLN A 129 8.30 -4.96 -18.95
C GLN A 129 7.84 -3.67 -19.66
N TYR A 130 6.53 -3.39 -19.63
CA TYR A 130 5.89 -2.34 -20.42
C TYR A 130 5.11 -1.32 -19.56
N ILE A 131 5.27 -1.36 -18.23
CA ILE A 131 4.42 -0.61 -17.30
C ILE A 131 4.44 0.91 -17.55
N GLY A 132 5.51 1.43 -18.14
CA GLY A 132 5.65 2.82 -18.48
C GLY A 132 5.83 3.10 -19.97
N SER A 133 5.82 2.08 -20.84
CA SER A 133 6.10 2.25 -22.28
C SER A 133 4.84 2.29 -23.14
N ILE A 134 4.96 2.97 -24.30
CA ILE A 134 3.97 3.00 -25.36
C ILE A 134 4.38 1.97 -26.42
N ASN A 135 3.60 0.88 -26.56
CA ASN A 135 3.91 -0.24 -27.46
C ASN A 135 3.60 0.02 -28.92
N GLY A 136 3.20 1.25 -29.27
CA GLY A 136 2.90 1.72 -30.62
C GLY A 136 3.28 3.18 -30.75
N THR A 137 2.32 4.01 -31.19
CA THR A 137 2.52 5.44 -31.37
C THR A 137 1.61 6.29 -30.49
N SER A 138 0.65 5.67 -29.79
CA SER A 138 -0.37 6.35 -29.00
C SER A 138 -0.43 5.81 -27.58
N VAL A 139 -0.81 6.63 -26.63
CA VAL A 139 -1.08 6.19 -25.25
C VAL A 139 -2.18 5.13 -25.14
N LYS A 140 -2.97 4.94 -26.22
CA LYS A 140 -3.92 3.83 -26.33
C LYS A 140 -3.23 2.47 -26.47
N ASP A 141 -1.95 2.48 -26.85
CA ASP A 141 -1.09 1.28 -26.96
C ASP A 141 -0.30 1.06 -25.66
N THR A 142 -0.87 1.39 -24.49
CA THR A 142 -0.29 1.15 -23.17
C THR A 142 -1.10 0.14 -22.37
N ALA A 143 -0.46 -0.59 -21.46
CA ALA A 143 -1.16 -1.45 -20.50
C ALA A 143 -2.21 -0.66 -19.70
N TRP A 144 -1.89 0.56 -19.27
CA TRP A 144 -2.78 1.43 -18.51
C TRP A 144 -4.08 1.78 -19.24
N TYR A 145 -3.99 2.09 -20.53
CA TYR A 145 -5.19 2.33 -21.34
C TYR A 145 -6.04 1.08 -21.48
N GLN A 146 -5.41 -0.07 -21.78
CA GLN A 146 -6.12 -1.36 -21.93
C GLN A 146 -6.83 -1.75 -20.62
N TRP A 147 -6.16 -1.60 -19.48
CA TRP A 147 -6.75 -1.87 -18.17
C TRP A 147 -7.93 -0.94 -17.86
N ALA A 148 -7.73 0.37 -18.05
CA ALA A 148 -8.80 1.35 -17.86
C ALA A 148 -9.98 1.09 -18.82
N TYR A 149 -9.70 0.66 -20.05
CA TYR A 149 -10.73 0.27 -21.02
C TYR A 149 -11.53 -0.94 -20.53
N VAL A 150 -10.86 -1.98 -20.10
CA VAL A 150 -11.49 -3.19 -19.51
C VAL A 150 -12.37 -2.82 -18.33
N ILE A 151 -11.88 -1.99 -17.40
CA ILE A 151 -12.64 -1.53 -16.24
C ILE A 151 -13.89 -0.75 -16.67
N ARG A 152 -13.77 0.20 -17.62
CA ARG A 152 -14.91 0.97 -18.10
C ARG A 152 -15.98 0.11 -18.75
N ARG A 153 -15.59 -0.95 -19.46
CA ARG A 153 -16.51 -1.90 -20.11
C ARG A 153 -17.20 -2.85 -19.10
N ALA A 154 -16.74 -2.94 -17.87
CA ALA A 154 -17.45 -3.66 -16.81
C ALA A 154 -18.72 -2.93 -16.33
N PHE A 155 -18.79 -1.60 -16.43
CA PHE A 155 -19.95 -0.82 -15.97
C PHE A 155 -21.27 -1.20 -16.66
N PRO A 156 -21.37 -1.33 -17.99
CA PRO A 156 -22.57 -1.83 -18.64
C PRO A 156 -22.96 -3.26 -18.19
N VAL A 157 -21.98 -4.14 -17.95
CA VAL A 157 -22.23 -5.50 -17.40
C VAL A 157 -22.86 -5.41 -16.02
N LEU A 158 -22.25 -4.62 -15.12
CA LEU A 158 -22.74 -4.45 -13.75
C LEU A 158 -24.12 -3.79 -13.68
N LYS A 159 -24.43 -2.88 -14.63
CA LYS A 159 -25.72 -2.21 -14.75
C LYS A 159 -26.89 -3.19 -15.02
N THR A 160 -26.62 -4.31 -15.67
CA THR A 160 -27.65 -5.33 -15.92
C THR A 160 -27.97 -6.19 -14.69
N SER A 161 -27.16 -6.12 -13.65
CA SER A 161 -27.36 -6.91 -12.44
C SER A 161 -28.58 -6.40 -11.63
N PRO A 162 -29.54 -7.27 -11.29
CA PRO A 162 -30.73 -6.86 -10.55
C PRO A 162 -30.46 -6.45 -9.11
N VAL A 163 -29.31 -6.83 -8.56
CA VAL A 163 -28.93 -6.57 -7.15
C VAL A 163 -28.16 -5.28 -6.96
N VAL A 164 -27.71 -4.62 -8.05
CA VAL A 164 -26.87 -3.42 -8.01
C VAL A 164 -27.70 -2.14 -8.07
N ASP A 165 -27.43 -1.21 -7.14
CA ASP A 165 -27.86 0.18 -7.23
C ASP A 165 -26.78 0.98 -7.99
N PHE A 166 -27.04 1.22 -9.28
CA PHE A 166 -26.08 1.86 -10.16
C PHE A 166 -25.99 3.39 -9.98
N GLU A 167 -26.83 3.97 -9.11
CA GLU A 167 -26.76 5.39 -8.72
C GLU A 167 -25.77 5.64 -7.57
N LYS A 168 -25.26 4.56 -6.95
CA LYS A 168 -24.34 4.62 -5.80
C LYS A 168 -23.12 3.73 -6.06
N ILE A 169 -22.13 4.30 -6.70
CA ILE A 169 -20.92 3.57 -7.08
C ILE A 169 -19.71 4.15 -6.37
N SER A 170 -18.95 3.28 -5.70
CA SER A 170 -17.62 3.60 -5.17
C SER A 170 -16.54 2.73 -5.83
N ILE A 171 -15.33 3.27 -5.91
CA ILE A 171 -14.14 2.54 -6.37
C ILE A 171 -13.08 2.59 -5.28
N ILE A 172 -12.54 1.42 -4.94
CA ILE A 172 -11.35 1.27 -4.10
C ILE A 172 -10.25 0.69 -4.99
N GLY A 173 -9.12 1.36 -5.09
CA GLY A 173 -7.97 0.87 -5.84
C GLY A 173 -6.74 0.71 -4.96
N PHE A 174 -5.96 -0.35 -5.19
CA PHE A 174 -4.72 -0.64 -4.47
C PHE A 174 -3.53 -0.53 -5.42
N GLU A 175 -2.55 0.30 -5.08
CA GLU A 175 -1.32 0.56 -5.86
C GLU A 175 -1.59 0.85 -7.35
N THR A 176 -1.28 -0.06 -8.29
CA THR A 176 -1.66 0.13 -9.72
C THR A 176 -3.16 0.29 -9.89
N GLY A 177 -3.97 -0.44 -9.12
CA GLY A 177 -5.42 -0.26 -9.05
C GLY A 177 -5.83 1.11 -8.51
N ALA A 178 -5.02 1.73 -7.64
CA ALA A 178 -5.26 3.09 -7.14
C ALA A 178 -5.06 4.13 -8.23
N ASP A 179 -4.03 4.00 -9.06
CA ASP A 179 -3.85 4.88 -10.22
C ASP A 179 -5.00 4.74 -11.21
N LEU A 180 -5.47 3.51 -11.44
CA LEU A 180 -6.67 3.28 -12.25
C LEU A 180 -7.93 3.86 -11.60
N ALA A 181 -8.04 3.86 -10.27
CA ALA A 181 -9.16 4.50 -9.58
C ALA A 181 -9.17 6.03 -9.79
N TRP A 182 -8.00 6.69 -9.80
CA TRP A 182 -7.88 8.08 -10.20
C TRP A 182 -8.33 8.31 -11.64
N ILE A 183 -7.87 7.49 -12.59
CA ILE A 183 -8.21 7.58 -14.01
C ILE A 183 -9.72 7.40 -14.20
N ILE A 184 -10.28 6.29 -13.71
CA ILE A 184 -11.69 5.95 -13.88
C ILE A 184 -12.61 6.96 -13.17
N GLY A 185 -12.24 7.39 -11.96
CA GLY A 185 -12.96 8.43 -11.22
C GLY A 185 -12.98 9.78 -11.95
N GLY A 186 -11.89 10.13 -12.64
CA GLY A 186 -11.78 11.37 -13.41
C GLY A 186 -12.62 11.39 -14.70
N ILE A 187 -12.90 10.23 -15.29
CA ILE A 187 -13.63 10.13 -16.57
C ILE A 187 -15.08 9.67 -16.43
N ASN A 188 -15.44 9.02 -15.33
CA ASN A 188 -16.79 8.49 -15.13
C ASN A 188 -17.56 9.27 -14.05
N LYS A 189 -18.52 10.09 -14.50
CA LYS A 189 -19.30 10.98 -13.64
C LYS A 189 -20.35 10.24 -12.77
N THR A 190 -20.61 8.96 -13.02
CA THR A 190 -21.56 8.17 -12.20
C THR A 190 -20.95 7.68 -10.90
N ILE A 191 -19.63 7.83 -10.74
CA ILE A 191 -18.93 7.42 -9.52
C ILE A 191 -19.15 8.48 -8.45
N SER A 192 -19.63 8.03 -7.28
CA SER A 192 -19.91 8.88 -6.12
C SER A 192 -18.70 9.04 -5.22
N ALA A 193 -17.88 7.99 -5.07
CA ALA A 193 -16.75 7.96 -4.17
C ALA A 193 -15.54 7.21 -4.76
N VAL A 194 -14.33 7.72 -4.52
CA VAL A 194 -13.07 7.12 -4.98
C VAL A 194 -12.10 7.03 -3.81
N VAL A 195 -11.53 5.83 -3.63
CA VAL A 195 -10.56 5.56 -2.56
C VAL A 195 -9.28 4.95 -3.17
N PRO A 196 -8.32 5.78 -3.57
CA PRO A 196 -6.99 5.30 -3.98
C PRO A 196 -6.16 4.98 -2.75
N ILE A 197 -5.59 3.77 -2.71
CA ILE A 197 -4.78 3.27 -1.60
C ILE A 197 -3.40 2.90 -2.12
N GLY A 198 -2.36 3.56 -1.64
CA GLY A 198 -0.97 3.27 -1.98
C GLY A 198 -0.55 3.69 -3.40
N GLY A 199 -1.42 4.33 -4.19
CA GLY A 199 -1.11 4.80 -5.54
C GLY A 199 -1.33 6.31 -5.67
N GLY A 200 -0.45 7.03 -6.34
CA GLY A 200 -0.49 8.50 -6.41
C GLY A 200 -0.01 9.10 -7.73
N GLY A 201 -0.02 8.34 -8.80
CA GLY A 201 0.41 8.81 -10.12
C GLY A 201 1.93 8.94 -10.28
N PHE A 202 2.35 9.73 -11.27
CA PHE A 202 3.77 9.99 -11.58
C PHE A 202 4.59 8.73 -11.91
N VAL A 203 3.93 7.71 -12.45
CA VAL A 203 4.58 6.46 -12.87
C VAL A 203 5.71 6.73 -13.87
N TRP A 204 5.54 7.72 -14.72
CA TRP A 204 6.50 8.14 -15.73
C TRP A 204 7.83 8.67 -15.15
N GLU A 205 7.84 9.27 -13.95
CA GLU A 205 9.09 9.74 -13.33
C GLU A 205 10.02 8.60 -12.95
N LYS A 206 9.49 7.45 -12.56
CA LYS A 206 10.28 6.24 -12.31
C LYS A 206 10.90 5.68 -13.57
N ASN A 207 10.10 5.68 -14.63
CA ASN A 207 10.54 5.14 -15.90
C ASN A 207 11.74 5.90 -16.46
N ILE A 208 11.85 7.22 -16.18
CA ILE A 208 13.07 8.00 -16.49
C ILE A 208 14.27 7.48 -15.71
N SER A 209 14.11 7.25 -14.40
CA SER A 209 15.23 6.81 -13.54
C SER A 209 15.71 5.39 -13.87
N GLU A 210 14.80 4.53 -14.38
CA GLU A 210 15.07 3.16 -14.77
C GLU A 210 15.34 2.97 -16.27
N ASN A 211 15.39 4.07 -17.06
CA ASN A 211 15.54 4.08 -18.53
C ASN A 211 14.48 3.23 -19.27
N SER A 212 13.24 3.22 -18.77
CA SER A 212 12.16 2.43 -19.35
C SER A 212 11.41 3.14 -20.48
N PHE A 213 11.62 4.44 -20.69
CA PHE A 213 11.17 5.15 -21.89
C PHE A 213 12.28 5.28 -22.91
N ASP A 214 11.91 5.08 -24.18
CA ASP A 214 12.83 5.22 -25.30
C ASP A 214 13.16 6.70 -25.61
N SER A 215 12.28 7.63 -25.20
CA SER A 215 12.46 9.07 -25.47
C SER A 215 11.69 9.98 -24.51
N GLU A 216 12.13 11.24 -24.41
CA GLU A 216 11.41 12.31 -23.70
C GLU A 216 10.03 12.59 -24.30
N GLU A 217 9.89 12.42 -25.63
CA GLU A 217 8.62 12.56 -26.34
C GLU A 217 7.61 11.50 -25.87
N GLU A 218 8.01 10.25 -25.79
CA GLU A 218 7.19 9.15 -25.28
C GLU A 218 6.70 9.43 -23.87
N ASN A 219 7.63 9.83 -22.99
CA ASN A 219 7.31 10.17 -21.61
C ASN A 219 6.28 11.31 -21.52
N THR A 220 6.46 12.37 -22.33
CA THR A 220 5.52 13.49 -22.39
C THR A 220 4.13 13.04 -22.83
N CYS A 221 4.05 12.18 -23.85
CA CYS A 221 2.78 11.65 -24.34
C CYS A 221 2.09 10.79 -23.29
N PHE A 222 2.85 9.94 -22.59
CA PHE A 222 2.32 9.11 -21.49
C PHE A 222 1.77 9.99 -20.35
N ALA A 223 2.56 10.93 -19.85
CA ALA A 223 2.18 11.84 -18.77
C ALA A 223 0.92 12.66 -19.10
N ALA A 224 0.81 13.16 -20.35
CA ALA A 224 -0.32 13.95 -20.78
C ALA A 224 -1.60 13.13 -20.95
N GLY A 225 -1.51 11.90 -21.47
CA GLY A 225 -2.66 11.13 -21.93
C GLY A 225 -3.22 10.11 -20.96
N ILE A 226 -2.37 9.45 -20.14
CA ILE A 226 -2.83 8.30 -19.34
C ILE A 226 -2.35 8.32 -17.89
N SER A 227 -1.52 9.26 -17.47
CA SER A 227 -1.04 9.31 -16.09
C SER A 227 -2.14 9.78 -15.13
N ALA A 228 -2.21 9.16 -13.94
CA ALA A 228 -3.29 9.35 -12.98
C ALA A 228 -3.45 10.81 -12.51
N GLU A 229 -2.36 11.55 -12.30
CA GLU A 229 -2.39 12.95 -11.86
C GLU A 229 -3.08 13.88 -12.88
N THR A 230 -3.07 13.49 -14.16
CA THR A 230 -3.76 14.24 -15.19
C THR A 230 -5.28 14.12 -15.05
N TYR A 231 -5.76 12.98 -14.61
CA TYR A 231 -7.19 12.73 -14.36
C TYR A 231 -7.69 13.26 -13.01
N ALA A 232 -6.80 13.42 -12.03
CA ALA A 232 -7.16 13.99 -10.73
C ALA A 232 -7.83 15.37 -10.84
N LYS A 233 -7.45 16.17 -11.84
CA LYS A 233 -8.05 17.49 -12.16
C LYS A 233 -9.51 17.40 -12.59
N CYS A 234 -9.98 16.23 -13.00
CA CYS A 234 -11.35 15.98 -13.48
C CYS A 234 -12.20 15.24 -12.46
N LEU A 235 -11.62 14.82 -11.33
CA LEU A 235 -12.29 14.04 -10.31
C LEU A 235 -13.32 14.88 -9.54
N ASN A 236 -14.61 14.58 -9.73
CA ASN A 236 -15.70 15.24 -9.00
C ASN A 236 -16.29 14.40 -7.86
N ALA A 237 -16.01 13.11 -7.84
CA ALA A 237 -16.44 12.20 -6.78
C ALA A 237 -15.83 12.58 -5.43
N ASP A 238 -16.46 12.18 -4.33
CA ASP A 238 -15.85 12.27 -3.00
C ASP A 238 -14.58 11.42 -2.96
N LEU A 239 -13.54 11.94 -2.31
CA LEU A 239 -12.20 11.36 -2.34
C LEU A 239 -11.72 11.06 -0.91
N LEU A 240 -11.39 9.79 -0.64
CA LEU A 240 -10.54 9.41 0.49
C LEU A 240 -9.22 8.89 -0.08
N PHE A 241 -8.14 9.65 0.08
CA PHE A 241 -6.83 9.23 -0.38
C PHE A 241 -6.01 8.64 0.78
N ILE A 242 -5.49 7.42 0.60
CA ILE A 242 -4.72 6.69 1.62
C ILE A 242 -3.33 6.35 1.06
N PRO A 243 -2.36 7.28 1.09
CA PRO A 243 -0.97 6.98 0.76
C PRO A 243 -0.27 6.30 1.94
N PHE A 244 0.77 5.49 1.64
CA PHE A 244 1.64 4.88 2.64
C PHE A 244 2.89 5.72 2.91
N THR A 245 3.36 5.76 4.17
CA THR A 245 4.59 6.47 4.52
C THR A 245 5.83 5.88 3.83
N ASN A 246 5.87 4.56 3.69
CA ASN A 246 7.03 3.81 3.24
C ASN A 246 6.76 3.08 1.91
N SER A 247 6.01 3.71 1.00
CA SER A 247 5.78 3.14 -0.32
C SER A 247 7.05 3.20 -1.18
N GLN A 248 7.40 2.08 -1.79
CA GLN A 248 8.51 2.01 -2.75
C GLN A 248 8.21 2.82 -4.02
N TYR A 249 6.96 2.78 -4.45
CA TYR A 249 6.58 3.26 -5.78
C TYR A 249 5.88 4.62 -5.75
N TYR A 250 5.33 5.03 -4.64
CA TYR A 250 4.49 6.22 -4.54
C TYR A 250 4.90 7.09 -3.34
N PRO A 251 5.97 7.88 -3.48
CA PRO A 251 6.47 8.71 -2.39
C PRO A 251 5.43 9.76 -1.96
N LEU A 252 5.46 10.17 -0.68
CA LEU A 252 4.53 11.15 -0.13
C LEU A 252 4.59 12.51 -0.83
N SER A 253 5.70 12.86 -1.48
CA SER A 253 5.81 14.06 -2.32
C SER A 253 4.86 14.02 -3.52
N HIS A 254 4.78 12.88 -4.22
CA HIS A 254 3.83 12.68 -5.31
C HIS A 254 2.39 12.65 -4.80
N ALA A 255 2.17 11.97 -3.66
CA ALA A 255 0.86 11.96 -3.00
C ALA A 255 0.37 13.40 -2.69
N LYS A 256 1.25 14.27 -2.18
CA LYS A 256 0.93 15.69 -1.92
C LYS A 256 0.54 16.43 -3.21
N GLN A 257 1.27 16.19 -4.30
CA GLN A 257 1.00 16.84 -5.59
C GLN A 257 -0.35 16.42 -6.20
N ILE A 258 -0.61 15.12 -6.31
CA ILE A 258 -1.87 14.63 -6.89
C ILE A 258 -3.07 15.05 -6.04
N PHE A 259 -2.97 14.97 -4.72
CA PHE A 259 -4.05 15.41 -3.82
C PHE A 259 -4.33 16.90 -3.92
N ALA A 260 -3.28 17.72 -4.06
CA ALA A 260 -3.45 19.18 -4.24
C ALA A 260 -4.20 19.50 -5.54
N THR A 261 -3.93 18.77 -6.63
CA THR A 261 -4.55 18.99 -7.95
C THR A 261 -5.95 18.40 -8.09
N ALA A 262 -6.34 17.45 -7.22
CA ALA A 262 -7.65 16.82 -7.26
C ALA A 262 -8.79 17.83 -7.13
N ALA A 263 -9.72 17.82 -8.10
CA ALA A 263 -10.83 18.77 -8.18
C ALA A 263 -11.99 18.44 -7.24
N SER A 264 -11.98 17.25 -6.60
CA SER A 264 -13.01 16.83 -5.64
C SER A 264 -13.23 17.91 -4.57
N LYS A 265 -14.50 18.27 -4.35
CA LYS A 265 -14.90 19.24 -3.32
C LYS A 265 -14.81 18.63 -1.91
N ASN A 266 -15.05 17.34 -1.80
CA ASN A 266 -15.01 16.57 -0.56
C ASN A 266 -13.81 15.63 -0.63
N LYS A 267 -12.61 16.15 -0.40
CA LYS A 267 -11.38 15.35 -0.42
C LYS A 267 -10.74 15.25 0.96
N GLN A 268 -10.39 14.05 1.32
CA GLN A 268 -9.82 13.70 2.60
C GLN A 268 -8.54 12.90 2.44
N LEU A 269 -7.57 13.18 3.30
CA LEU A 269 -6.29 12.48 3.38
C LEU A 269 -6.25 11.65 4.67
N LEU A 270 -5.84 10.40 4.54
CA LEU A 270 -5.46 9.54 5.67
C LEU A 270 -4.13 8.86 5.34
N ILE A 271 -3.04 9.28 5.96
CA ILE A 271 -1.73 8.66 5.75
C ILE A 271 -1.65 7.39 6.59
N GLU A 272 -1.43 6.26 5.93
CA GLU A 272 -1.21 4.99 6.60
C GLU A 272 0.28 4.82 6.90
N HIS A 273 0.58 4.61 8.18
CA HIS A 273 1.92 4.30 8.64
C HIS A 273 2.16 2.80 8.54
N SER A 274 2.73 2.35 7.43
CA SER A 274 2.98 0.94 7.17
C SER A 274 4.32 0.75 6.45
N LEU A 275 5.02 -0.31 6.81
CA LEU A 275 6.22 -0.80 6.11
C LEU A 275 5.88 -1.71 4.93
N GLY A 276 4.64 -2.15 4.83
CA GLY A 276 4.09 -2.94 3.73
C GLY A 276 2.85 -2.25 3.16
N ASN A 277 2.29 -2.80 2.10
CA ASN A 277 1.09 -2.28 1.43
C ASN A 277 -0.20 -2.79 2.11
N GLN A 278 -0.23 -2.81 3.44
CA GLN A 278 -1.33 -3.29 4.26
C GLN A 278 -1.93 -2.14 5.07
N LEU A 279 -3.24 -2.20 5.29
CA LEU A 279 -3.95 -1.24 6.13
C LEU A 279 -3.89 -1.68 7.59
N SER A 280 -3.61 -0.74 8.50
CA SER A 280 -3.85 -0.95 9.93
C SER A 280 -5.34 -1.23 10.19
N SER A 281 -5.64 -1.91 11.28
CA SER A 281 -7.03 -2.16 11.68
C SER A 281 -7.83 -0.86 11.83
N ALA A 282 -7.20 0.20 12.34
CA ALA A 282 -7.82 1.52 12.48
C ALA A 282 -8.14 2.15 11.12
N CYS A 283 -7.21 2.10 10.17
CA CYS A 283 -7.40 2.60 8.81
C CYS A 283 -8.49 1.80 8.08
N PHE A 284 -8.50 0.48 8.22
CA PHE A 284 -9.50 -0.40 7.64
C PHE A 284 -10.92 -0.10 8.15
N GLU A 285 -11.12 0.01 9.46
CA GLU A 285 -12.43 0.37 10.05
C GLU A 285 -12.85 1.77 9.63
N TYR A 286 -11.90 2.71 9.51
CA TYR A 286 -12.21 4.04 9.02
C TYR A 286 -12.61 4.05 7.54
N LEU A 287 -11.95 3.28 6.69
CA LEU A 287 -12.33 3.10 5.28
C LEU A 287 -13.81 2.66 5.18
N LEU A 288 -14.22 1.66 5.96
CA LEU A 288 -15.60 1.16 5.98
C LEU A 288 -16.58 2.24 6.48
N TYR A 289 -16.21 2.94 7.55
CA TYR A 289 -16.99 4.06 8.08
C TYR A 289 -17.18 5.15 7.03
N TRP A 290 -16.10 5.55 6.35
CA TRP A 290 -16.10 6.61 5.33
C TRP A 290 -16.99 6.24 4.13
N LEU A 291 -16.85 5.03 3.60
CA LEU A 291 -17.67 4.54 2.48
C LEU A 291 -19.17 4.58 2.81
N LYS A 292 -19.53 4.13 4.01
CA LYS A 292 -20.94 4.14 4.46
C LYS A 292 -21.54 5.56 4.46
N HIS A 293 -20.76 6.57 4.82
CA HIS A 293 -21.24 7.96 4.88
C HIS A 293 -21.28 8.61 3.50
N HIS A 294 -20.26 8.41 2.68
CA HIS A 294 -20.13 9.09 1.38
C HIS A 294 -20.95 8.42 0.27
N CYS A 295 -21.15 7.11 0.30
CA CYS A 295 -22.12 6.44 -0.59
C CYS A 295 -23.58 6.70 -0.18
N GLY A 296 -23.83 7.19 1.02
CA GLY A 296 -25.16 7.51 1.56
C GLY A 296 -25.69 8.91 1.26
N ASN A 297 -24.91 9.77 0.58
CA ASN A 297 -25.23 11.19 0.36
C ASN A 297 -25.53 11.96 1.65
N ILE A 298 -24.89 11.63 2.76
CA ILE A 298 -25.00 12.39 4.01
C ILE A 298 -23.99 13.54 3.95
N PRO A 299 -24.41 14.81 3.86
CA PRO A 299 -23.48 15.93 3.86
C PRO A 299 -22.74 15.96 5.19
N VAL A 300 -21.44 15.82 5.17
CA VAL A 300 -20.61 15.95 6.35
C VAL A 300 -19.64 17.09 6.12
N GLU A 301 -19.68 18.07 7.02
CA GLU A 301 -18.68 19.13 7.03
C GLU A 301 -17.34 18.55 7.49
N GLN A 302 -16.42 18.40 6.54
CA GLN A 302 -15.10 17.83 6.81
C GLN A 302 -14.26 18.78 7.68
N PRO A 303 -13.62 18.28 8.74
CA PRO A 303 -12.68 19.07 9.51
C PRO A 303 -11.42 19.37 8.66
N THR A 304 -10.76 20.47 8.95
CA THR A 304 -9.47 20.83 8.37
C THR A 304 -8.37 20.70 9.40
N ILE A 305 -7.16 20.39 8.95
CA ILE A 305 -5.96 20.29 9.77
C ILE A 305 -4.85 21.17 9.18
N LYS A 306 -4.15 21.88 10.04
CA LYS A 306 -2.88 22.55 9.71
C LYS A 306 -1.86 22.20 10.78
N ILE A 307 -0.63 21.95 10.33
CA ILE A 307 0.51 21.80 11.21
C ILE A 307 1.59 22.82 10.86
N SER A 308 2.40 23.17 11.83
CA SER A 308 3.63 23.93 11.65
C SER A 308 4.68 23.46 12.64
N LEU A 309 5.93 23.42 12.17
CA LEU A 309 7.09 23.04 12.98
C LEU A 309 7.83 24.30 13.42
N GLU A 310 8.22 24.37 14.68
CA GLU A 310 8.88 25.51 15.26
C GLU A 310 10.05 25.09 16.15
N ASN A 311 11.24 25.68 15.91
CA ASN A 311 12.36 25.55 16.83
C ASN A 311 12.12 26.44 18.05
N SER A 312 11.88 25.85 19.22
CA SER A 312 11.88 26.51 20.51
C SER A 312 13.28 26.40 21.15
N ASN A 313 13.60 27.22 22.16
CA ASN A 313 14.96 27.35 22.71
C ASN A 313 15.63 26.02 23.09
N ASP A 314 14.85 25.00 23.49
CA ASP A 314 15.37 23.70 23.91
C ASP A 314 14.65 22.48 23.26
N SER A 315 13.69 22.73 22.36
CA SER A 315 12.88 21.67 21.76
C SER A 315 12.38 22.05 20.37
N LEU A 316 11.99 21.06 19.60
CA LEU A 316 11.21 21.22 18.38
C LEU A 316 9.73 20.97 18.73
N LEU A 317 8.87 21.86 18.32
CA LEU A 317 7.43 21.77 18.57
C LEU A 317 6.67 21.52 17.26
N CYS A 318 5.73 20.59 17.29
CA CYS A 318 4.70 20.46 16.28
C CYS A 318 3.44 21.17 16.77
N ASN A 319 3.12 22.32 16.16
CA ASN A 319 1.91 23.06 16.44
C ASN A 319 0.80 22.57 15.51
N ILE A 320 -0.34 22.18 16.08
CA ILE A 320 -1.46 21.57 15.41
C ILE A 320 -2.68 22.46 15.57
N GLN A 321 -3.39 22.74 14.48
CA GLN A 321 -4.62 23.49 14.46
C GLN A 321 -5.69 22.76 13.63
N SER A 322 -6.91 22.66 14.15
CA SER A 322 -8.05 22.08 13.47
C SER A 322 -9.27 22.99 13.50
N SER A 323 -10.13 22.89 12.47
CA SER A 323 -11.41 23.63 12.42
C SER A 323 -12.46 23.11 13.42
N LYS A 324 -12.30 21.87 13.91
CA LYS A 324 -13.18 21.24 14.91
C LYS A 324 -12.36 20.64 16.05
N PRO A 325 -12.94 20.50 17.26
CA PRO A 325 -12.26 19.81 18.35
C PRO A 325 -12.00 18.34 18.01
N PHE A 326 -10.73 17.92 18.11
CA PHE A 326 -10.32 16.54 18.01
C PHE A 326 -10.23 15.89 19.40
N THR A 327 -10.34 14.57 19.47
CA THR A 327 -10.32 13.78 20.71
C THR A 327 -9.01 13.00 20.88
N LYS A 328 -8.29 12.76 19.78
CA LYS A 328 -7.00 12.07 19.76
C LYS A 328 -6.10 12.70 18.70
N VAL A 329 -4.83 12.83 19.00
CA VAL A 329 -3.80 13.18 18.03
C VAL A 329 -2.70 12.13 18.03
N GLU A 330 -2.31 11.69 16.85
CA GLU A 330 -1.14 10.86 16.62
C GLU A 330 -0.14 11.71 15.84
N VAL A 331 1.05 11.88 16.41
CA VAL A 331 2.13 12.66 15.81
C VAL A 331 3.20 11.69 15.34
N PHE A 332 3.53 11.75 14.07
CA PHE A 332 4.60 10.95 13.46
C PHE A 332 5.76 11.87 13.12
N SER A 333 6.95 11.52 13.60
CA SER A 333 8.16 12.30 13.36
C SER A 333 9.32 11.42 12.90
N ALA A 334 10.18 11.95 12.03
CA ALA A 334 11.36 11.26 11.54
C ALA A 334 12.48 12.24 11.26
N SER A 335 13.73 11.86 11.60
CA SER A 335 14.95 12.59 11.25
C SER A 335 15.59 11.91 10.04
N ASP A 336 15.49 12.51 8.86
CA ASP A 336 16.03 11.94 7.63
C ASP A 336 16.47 13.05 6.65
N THR A 337 17.25 12.71 5.63
CA THR A 337 17.61 13.62 4.53
C THR A 337 16.46 13.79 3.54
N ASP A 338 15.66 12.74 3.40
CA ASP A 338 14.50 12.69 2.53
C ASP A 338 13.49 11.66 3.12
N MET A 339 12.24 11.70 2.70
CA MET A 339 11.23 10.72 3.10
C MET A 339 11.36 9.46 2.21
N LEU A 340 12.30 8.59 2.59
CA LEU A 340 12.59 7.37 1.87
C LEU A 340 11.73 6.21 2.38
N ILE A 341 11.71 5.13 1.59
CA ILE A 341 11.06 3.86 2.00
C ILE A 341 11.63 3.31 3.32
N SER A 342 12.91 3.61 3.62
CA SER A 342 13.61 3.21 4.84
C SER A 342 13.41 4.16 6.03
N THR A 343 12.67 5.26 5.86
CA THR A 343 12.45 6.23 6.94
C THR A 343 11.70 5.57 8.09
N VAL A 344 12.25 5.69 9.31
CA VAL A 344 11.59 5.23 10.53
C VAL A 344 10.85 6.39 11.17
N TRP A 345 9.54 6.22 11.29
CA TRP A 345 8.66 7.20 11.90
C TRP A 345 8.42 6.86 13.37
N ASN A 346 8.77 7.77 14.26
CA ASN A 346 8.39 7.70 15.66
C ASN A 346 6.96 8.16 15.83
N LYS A 347 6.18 7.45 16.63
CA LYS A 347 4.77 7.76 16.85
C LYS A 347 4.54 8.15 18.30
N GLU A 348 3.93 9.33 18.51
CA GLU A 348 3.44 9.78 19.79
C GLU A 348 1.92 9.93 19.76
N ILE A 349 1.24 9.52 20.82
CA ILE A 349 -0.22 9.54 20.92
C ILE A 349 -0.62 10.40 22.11
N LEU A 350 -1.54 11.34 21.88
CA LEU A 350 -2.12 12.19 22.92
C LEU A 350 -3.65 12.13 22.83
N GLU A 351 -4.30 11.83 23.94
CA GLU A 351 -5.75 11.95 24.09
C GLU A 351 -6.10 13.29 24.71
N ILE A 352 -6.63 14.18 23.91
CA ILE A 352 -6.96 15.56 24.32
C ILE A 352 -8.11 16.10 23.48
N THR A 353 -9.08 16.74 24.12
CA THR A 353 -10.18 17.41 23.41
C THR A 353 -9.85 18.89 23.25
N ASN A 354 -9.41 19.28 22.05
CA ASN A 354 -9.04 20.68 21.75
C ASN A 354 -9.11 20.95 20.23
N THR A 355 -9.05 22.21 19.84
CA THR A 355 -8.85 22.66 18.45
C THR A 355 -7.40 22.99 18.14
N ASN A 356 -6.56 23.17 19.15
CA ASN A 356 -5.14 23.49 19.04
C ASN A 356 -4.33 22.65 20.03
N SER A 357 -3.17 22.21 19.62
CA SER A 357 -2.20 21.50 20.48
C SER A 357 -0.78 21.81 20.03
N SER A 358 0.18 21.72 20.95
CA SER A 358 1.62 21.77 20.66
C SER A 358 2.27 20.55 21.28
N VAL A 359 2.94 19.75 20.45
CA VAL A 359 3.58 18.50 20.85
C VAL A 359 5.09 18.65 20.70
N PRO A 360 5.88 18.44 21.78
CA PRO A 360 7.33 18.44 21.69
C PRO A 360 7.78 17.20 20.91
N LEU A 361 8.73 17.37 19.99
CA LEU A 361 9.29 16.29 19.19
C LEU A 361 10.69 15.94 19.68
N ALA A 362 10.97 14.65 19.81
CA ALA A 362 12.30 14.15 20.10
C ALA A 362 13.22 14.34 18.87
N ILE A 363 14.37 14.96 19.05
CA ILE A 363 15.36 15.16 18.00
C ILE A 363 16.41 14.06 18.09
N GLU A 364 16.35 13.09 17.19
CA GLU A 364 17.32 11.99 17.13
C GLU A 364 18.62 12.38 16.43
N ASN A 365 18.53 13.13 15.34
CA ASN A 365 19.68 13.56 14.57
C ASN A 365 19.58 15.06 14.20
N LYS A 366 20.51 15.85 14.68
CA LYS A 366 20.55 17.30 14.45
C LYS A 366 21.14 17.71 13.10
N ASN A 367 21.74 16.78 12.38
CA ASN A 367 22.44 17.04 11.12
C ASN A 367 21.55 16.89 9.90
N VAL A 368 20.34 16.42 10.09
CA VAL A 368 19.35 16.20 9.02
C VAL A 368 18.04 16.89 9.38
N PRO A 369 17.18 17.20 8.40
CA PRO A 369 15.86 17.76 8.65
C PRO A 369 15.00 16.83 9.51
N MET A 370 14.08 17.42 10.28
CA MET A 370 12.99 16.71 10.93
C MET A 370 11.75 16.80 10.05
N PHE A 371 11.16 15.68 9.72
CA PHE A 371 9.84 15.57 9.11
C PHE A 371 8.80 15.24 10.16
N CYS A 372 7.60 15.79 10.01
CA CYS A 372 6.48 15.51 10.90
C CYS A 372 5.15 15.58 10.16
N PHE A 373 4.26 14.63 10.44
CA PHE A 373 2.84 14.72 10.08
C PHE A 373 1.98 14.28 11.27
N THR A 374 0.70 14.61 11.23
CA THR A 374 -0.23 14.27 12.30
C THR A 374 -1.51 13.66 11.75
N THR A 375 -2.10 12.76 12.53
CA THR A 375 -3.42 12.20 12.30
C THR A 375 -4.34 12.56 13.46
N LEU A 376 -5.49 13.17 13.16
CA LEU A 376 -6.49 13.59 14.14
C LEU A 376 -7.72 12.69 14.07
N THR A 377 -8.19 12.25 15.25
CA THR A 377 -9.48 11.57 15.42
C THR A 377 -10.48 12.52 16.07
N PHE A 378 -11.69 12.57 15.52
CA PHE A 378 -12.78 13.43 16.00
C PHE A 378 -13.85 12.60 16.69
N LYS A 379 -14.67 13.27 17.52
CA LYS A 379 -15.73 12.62 18.32
C LYS A 379 -16.77 11.89 17.46
N ASP A 380 -17.04 12.38 16.26
CA ASP A 380 -17.97 11.79 15.29
C ASP A 380 -17.40 10.61 14.50
N GLY A 381 -16.14 10.21 14.81
CA GLY A 381 -15.47 9.08 14.17
C GLY A 381 -14.64 9.46 12.94
N TYR A 382 -14.61 10.73 12.52
CA TYR A 382 -13.74 11.19 11.46
C TYR A 382 -12.26 11.05 11.84
N ILE A 383 -11.43 10.67 10.87
CA ILE A 383 -9.97 10.61 11.00
C ILE A 383 -9.36 11.31 9.78
N ILE A 384 -8.48 12.27 10.00
CA ILE A 384 -7.76 12.97 8.93
C ILE A 384 -6.28 13.09 9.24
N SER A 385 -5.44 13.07 8.22
CA SER A 385 -4.01 13.35 8.34
C SER A 385 -3.62 14.68 7.72
N SER A 386 -2.54 15.29 8.20
CA SER A 386 -1.81 16.33 7.48
C SER A 386 -0.80 15.69 6.53
N PHE A 387 -0.35 16.41 5.50
CA PHE A 387 0.89 16.03 4.83
C PHE A 387 2.10 16.33 5.72
N PRO A 388 3.23 15.63 5.50
CA PRO A 388 4.46 15.92 6.19
C PRO A 388 4.94 17.36 5.92
N GLU A 389 5.33 18.04 6.99
CA GLU A 389 6.10 19.29 6.96
C GLU A 389 7.51 19.00 7.45
N SER A 390 8.48 19.81 7.03
CA SER A 390 9.88 19.63 7.41
C SER A 390 10.50 20.91 7.93
N ILE A 391 11.47 20.75 8.83
CA ILE A 391 12.25 21.86 9.38
C ILE A 391 13.71 21.46 9.56
N ALA A 392 14.62 22.38 9.21
CA ALA A 392 16.02 22.22 9.59
C ALA A 392 16.18 22.40 11.10
N VAL A 393 16.82 21.44 11.76
CA VAL A 393 17.03 21.50 13.20
C VAL A 393 18.13 22.53 13.51
N SER A 394 17.80 23.56 14.34
CA SER A 394 18.77 24.59 14.71
C SER A 394 19.82 24.04 15.67
N THR A 395 21.09 24.18 15.33
CA THR A 395 22.23 23.75 16.19
C THR A 395 22.47 24.67 17.38
N LYS A 396 21.79 25.83 17.47
CA LYS A 396 22.09 26.85 18.49
C LYS A 396 21.49 26.56 19.88
N SER A 397 20.59 25.60 20.01
CA SER A 397 19.76 25.50 21.23
C SER A 397 19.99 24.27 22.10
N ILE A 398 20.90 23.35 21.79
CA ILE A 398 20.96 22.13 22.60
C ILE A 398 22.41 21.78 22.97
N ASN A 399 22.85 22.31 24.10
CA ASN A 399 23.98 21.79 24.87
C ASN A 399 23.50 20.61 25.72
N HIS A 400 23.18 19.50 25.11
CA HIS A 400 23.14 18.22 25.81
C HIS A 400 24.38 17.43 25.39
N ASN A 401 25.44 17.58 26.19
CA ASN A 401 26.50 16.61 26.32
C ASN A 401 25.89 15.28 26.79
N ASN A 402 25.28 14.54 25.89
CA ASN A 402 25.02 13.14 26.10
C ASN A 402 25.88 12.36 25.06
N PRO A 403 27.13 12.02 25.41
CA PRO A 403 28.05 11.32 24.53
C PRO A 403 27.64 9.85 24.31
N ASN A 404 26.51 9.41 24.85
CA ASN A 404 26.16 7.99 24.96
C ASN A 404 25.19 7.46 23.90
N ASN A 405 24.80 8.22 22.88
CA ASN A 405 23.84 7.76 21.86
C ASN A 405 24.48 7.33 20.53
N LEU A 406 25.76 6.98 20.51
CA LEU A 406 26.34 6.14 19.48
C LEU A 406 26.20 4.65 19.88
N HIS A 407 25.00 4.23 20.24
CA HIS A 407 24.70 2.82 20.31
C HIS A 407 24.52 2.31 18.88
N PHE A 408 25.62 1.84 18.28
CA PHE A 408 25.53 0.87 17.21
C PHE A 408 24.79 -0.33 17.78
N ASN A 409 23.50 -0.39 17.53
CA ASN A 409 22.68 -1.40 18.16
C ASN A 409 22.81 -2.68 17.33
N HIS A 410 23.81 -3.50 17.67
CA HIS A 410 23.98 -4.86 17.11
C HIS A 410 22.76 -5.76 17.42
N VAL A 411 21.94 -5.37 18.41
CA VAL A 411 20.76 -6.10 18.81
C VAL A 411 19.59 -5.68 17.92
N LEU A 412 19.09 -6.61 17.12
CA LEU A 412 17.86 -6.43 16.35
C LEU A 412 16.64 -6.74 17.20
N TYR A 413 16.71 -7.76 18.05
CA TYR A 413 15.67 -8.13 18.99
C TYR A 413 16.23 -8.88 20.21
N ASP A 414 15.67 -8.57 21.37
CA ASP A 414 15.87 -9.30 22.64
C ASP A 414 14.56 -9.24 23.41
N SER A 415 14.10 -10.34 23.98
CA SER A 415 12.83 -10.42 24.72
C SER A 415 12.74 -9.52 25.96
N ARG A 416 13.83 -8.89 26.36
CA ARG A 416 13.90 -7.90 27.45
C ARG A 416 13.66 -6.47 26.99
N LEU A 417 13.57 -6.24 25.66
CA LEU A 417 13.19 -4.91 25.13
C LEU A 417 11.73 -4.63 25.49
N SER A 418 11.44 -3.39 25.83
CA SER A 418 10.09 -2.93 26.17
C SER A 418 9.10 -3.11 25.01
N ASP A 419 9.59 -2.95 23.79
CA ASP A 419 8.80 -3.02 22.57
C ASP A 419 9.38 -4.05 21.62
N CYS A 420 8.53 -4.89 21.03
CA CYS A 420 8.93 -5.82 19.99
C CYS A 420 9.02 -5.07 18.65
N PRO A 421 10.19 -5.03 18.00
CA PRO A 421 10.35 -4.32 16.72
C PRO A 421 9.86 -5.15 15.53
N PHE A 422 9.41 -6.38 15.77
CA PHE A 422 8.88 -7.24 14.72
C PHE A 422 7.39 -6.98 14.46
N HIS A 423 7.01 -7.11 13.21
CA HIS A 423 5.64 -7.11 12.71
C HIS A 423 5.35 -8.44 12.03
N VAL A 424 4.07 -8.71 11.77
CA VAL A 424 3.66 -9.90 11.01
C VAL A 424 3.15 -9.47 9.64
N GLU A 425 3.81 -9.94 8.58
CA GLU A 425 3.33 -9.81 7.22
C GLU A 425 2.42 -11.01 6.89
N THR A 426 1.19 -10.74 6.54
CA THR A 426 0.22 -11.74 6.08
C THR A 426 -0.14 -11.46 4.64
N ASN A 427 -0.79 -12.41 3.98
CA ASN A 427 -1.35 -12.18 2.65
C ASN A 427 -2.66 -11.35 2.69
N ASP A 428 -3.18 -10.97 3.86
CA ASP A 428 -4.36 -10.12 3.98
C ASP A 428 -4.00 -8.65 3.79
N ILE A 429 -4.92 -7.86 3.25
CA ILE A 429 -4.77 -6.39 3.13
C ILE A 429 -4.81 -5.67 4.47
N VAL A 430 -5.34 -6.31 5.51
CA VAL A 430 -5.39 -5.77 6.87
C VAL A 430 -4.19 -6.24 7.67
N LEU A 431 -3.39 -5.28 8.13
CA LEU A 431 -2.30 -5.55 9.06
C LEU A 431 -2.89 -5.91 10.43
N ASN A 432 -2.59 -7.11 10.89
CA ASN A 432 -2.90 -7.48 12.27
C ASN A 432 -1.77 -7.01 13.19
N GLU A 433 -1.88 -5.79 13.72
CA GLU A 433 -0.86 -5.13 14.55
C GLU A 433 -0.49 -5.88 15.84
N ASN A 434 -1.26 -6.89 16.24
CA ASN A 434 -1.16 -7.53 17.56
C ASN A 434 -0.74 -9.00 17.53
N ILE A 435 -0.06 -9.50 16.49
CA ILE A 435 0.11 -10.94 16.33
C ILE A 435 1.57 -11.39 16.24
N VAL A 436 2.52 -10.60 16.70
CA VAL A 436 3.77 -11.18 17.16
C VAL A 436 3.46 -11.87 18.49
N GLU A 437 3.25 -13.19 18.43
CA GLU A 437 3.01 -13.96 19.63
C GLU A 437 4.29 -14.03 20.45
N THR A 438 4.24 -13.53 21.68
CA THR A 438 5.31 -13.77 22.66
C THR A 438 4.94 -14.97 23.50
N LYS A 439 5.74 -16.03 23.42
CA LYS A 439 5.53 -17.26 24.20
C LYS A 439 6.69 -17.50 25.15
N GLN A 440 6.37 -17.90 26.37
CA GLN A 440 7.37 -18.31 27.35
C GLN A 440 7.69 -19.78 27.16
N SER A 441 8.99 -20.10 27.08
CA SER A 441 9.48 -21.47 27.06
C SER A 441 9.41 -22.12 28.46
N THR A 442 9.62 -23.41 28.51
CA THR A 442 9.71 -24.16 29.81
C THR A 442 10.83 -23.65 30.71
N SER A 443 11.87 -23.03 30.16
CA SER A 443 12.95 -22.39 30.91
C SER A 443 12.62 -20.96 31.41
N GLY A 444 11.42 -20.46 31.15
CA GLY A 444 11.00 -19.11 31.55
C GLY A 444 11.47 -17.99 30.62
N ILE A 445 12.22 -18.30 29.56
CA ILE A 445 12.68 -17.33 28.57
C ILE A 445 11.58 -17.11 27.52
N CYS A 446 11.25 -15.86 27.22
CA CYS A 446 10.29 -15.51 26.19
C CYS A 446 10.94 -15.48 24.81
N GLY A 447 10.17 -15.85 23.78
CA GLY A 447 10.54 -15.73 22.38
C GLY A 447 9.35 -15.30 21.55
N ILE A 448 9.61 -14.78 20.35
CA ILE A 448 8.58 -14.38 19.38
C ILE A 448 8.32 -15.47 18.36
N THR A 449 7.09 -15.54 17.90
CA THR A 449 6.63 -16.41 16.81
C THR A 449 5.41 -15.78 16.13
N SER A 450 4.95 -16.38 15.04
CA SER A 450 3.67 -16.08 14.41
C SER A 450 3.07 -17.35 13.83
N ASN A 451 1.75 -17.49 13.94
CA ASN A 451 0.99 -18.62 13.37
C ASN A 451 0.30 -18.26 12.04
N ILE A 452 0.35 -16.99 11.62
CA ILE A 452 -0.48 -16.48 10.52
C ILE A 452 0.32 -15.84 9.39
N GLY A 453 1.61 -15.59 9.58
CA GLY A 453 2.43 -14.94 8.57
C GLY A 453 3.91 -14.86 8.95
N ASP A 454 4.67 -14.20 8.12
CA ASP A 454 6.10 -14.03 8.30
C ASP A 454 6.38 -12.93 9.33
N LEU A 455 7.38 -13.15 10.19
CA LEU A 455 7.90 -12.08 11.05
C LEU A 455 8.83 -11.21 10.24
N TYR A 456 8.67 -9.88 10.29
CA TYR A 456 9.62 -8.95 9.68
C TYR A 456 9.95 -7.77 10.58
N LEU A 457 11.12 -7.19 10.37
CA LEU A 457 11.52 -5.92 10.96
C LEU A 457 12.20 -5.04 9.91
N SER A 458 12.08 -3.72 10.07
CA SER A 458 12.79 -2.72 9.28
C SER A 458 13.91 -2.08 10.08
N LYS A 459 15.05 -1.85 9.44
CA LYS A 459 16.18 -1.11 10.03
C LYS A 459 16.72 -0.09 9.02
N PRO A 460 16.78 1.19 9.38
CA PRO A 460 17.41 2.22 8.55
C PRO A 460 18.95 2.12 8.59
N ALA A 461 19.60 2.62 7.56
CA ALA A 461 21.05 2.58 7.41
C ALA A 461 21.82 3.19 8.60
N ASN A 462 21.32 4.31 9.13
CA ASN A 462 21.95 5.05 10.22
C ASN A 462 21.89 4.33 11.59
N SER A 463 21.09 3.28 11.72
CA SER A 463 20.96 2.47 12.95
C SER A 463 21.77 1.17 12.91
N LEU A 464 22.51 0.92 11.82
CA LEU A 464 23.21 -0.34 11.60
C LEU A 464 24.70 -0.24 11.86
N PRO A 465 25.32 -1.31 12.40
CA PRO A 465 26.76 -1.44 12.38
C PRO A 465 27.25 -1.56 10.91
N LYS A 466 28.49 -1.17 10.65
CA LYS A 466 29.10 -1.46 9.36
C LYS A 466 29.21 -2.96 9.16
N THR A 467 28.53 -3.48 8.15
CA THR A 467 28.54 -4.90 7.83
C THR A 467 29.48 -5.21 6.67
N SER A 468 29.90 -6.47 6.60
CA SER A 468 30.68 -7.06 5.50
C SER A 468 30.12 -8.44 5.16
N ALA A 469 30.61 -9.05 4.11
CA ALA A 469 30.26 -10.44 3.75
C ALA A 469 30.52 -11.44 4.88
N SER A 470 31.47 -11.17 5.76
CA SER A 470 31.82 -12.02 6.92
C SER A 470 31.07 -11.68 8.19
N SER A 471 30.31 -10.58 8.24
CA SER A 471 29.44 -10.27 9.37
C SER A 471 28.43 -11.38 9.63
N LEU A 472 28.12 -11.62 10.91
CA LEU A 472 27.30 -12.74 11.34
C LEU A 472 25.91 -12.26 11.81
N PHE A 473 24.87 -12.91 11.33
CA PHE A 473 23.59 -12.95 12.03
C PHE A 473 23.63 -14.05 13.08
N CYS A 474 23.20 -13.73 14.28
CA CYS A 474 23.05 -14.69 15.37
C CYS A 474 21.64 -14.59 15.91
N CYS A 475 21.00 -15.72 16.17
CA CYS A 475 19.74 -15.76 16.91
C CYS A 475 19.67 -17.03 17.76
N ASP A 476 18.92 -16.94 18.85
CA ASP A 476 18.50 -18.10 19.59
C ASP A 476 17.15 -18.58 19.07
N TYR A 477 16.97 -19.87 18.92
CA TYR A 477 15.71 -20.47 18.50
C TYR A 477 15.34 -21.66 19.40
N LEU A 478 14.03 -21.93 19.47
CA LEU A 478 13.47 -23.09 20.17
C LEU A 478 12.37 -23.70 19.30
N THR A 479 12.52 -24.96 18.95
CA THR A 479 11.52 -25.73 18.20
C THR A 479 11.52 -27.18 18.68
N ASP A 480 10.34 -27.78 18.74
CA ASP A 480 10.15 -29.18 19.17
C ASP A 480 10.50 -30.22 18.08
N LYS A 481 10.59 -29.78 16.82
CA LYS A 481 10.81 -30.65 15.66
C LYS A 481 11.88 -30.09 14.74
N SER A 482 12.58 -30.99 14.05
CA SER A 482 13.48 -30.60 12.95
C SER A 482 12.68 -29.94 11.83
N ARG A 483 13.22 -28.84 11.30
CA ARG A 483 12.60 -28.06 10.23
C ARG A 483 13.61 -27.24 9.45
N ILE A 484 13.17 -26.72 8.31
CA ILE A 484 13.93 -25.72 7.57
C ILE A 484 13.45 -24.35 8.04
N LEU A 485 14.39 -23.51 8.46
CA LEU A 485 14.16 -22.09 8.73
C LEU A 485 14.59 -21.29 7.52
N ASN A 486 13.72 -20.41 7.06
CA ASN A 486 13.98 -19.50 5.93
C ASN A 486 14.07 -18.08 6.45
N PHE A 487 15.12 -17.38 6.00
CA PHE A 487 15.37 -15.98 6.29
C PHE A 487 15.48 -15.23 4.98
N LYS A 488 14.96 -13.99 4.97
CA LYS A 488 14.99 -13.12 3.79
C LYS A 488 15.46 -11.72 4.18
N ILE A 489 16.26 -11.12 3.34
CA ILE A 489 16.66 -9.71 3.46
C ILE A 489 16.27 -9.00 2.17
N ARG A 490 15.57 -7.86 2.29
CA ARG A 490 15.37 -6.90 1.20
C ARG A 490 16.17 -5.65 1.51
N ILE A 491 17.05 -5.25 0.61
CA ILE A 491 17.95 -4.11 0.81
C ILE A 491 17.38 -2.86 0.18
N TYR A 492 17.40 -1.77 0.89
CA TYR A 492 17.04 -0.47 0.37
C TYR A 492 18.15 0.12 -0.50
N PRO A 493 17.84 1.00 -1.49
CA PRO A 493 16.49 1.36 -1.92
C PRO A 493 15.91 0.41 -2.96
N THR A 494 16.70 -0.52 -3.52
CA THR A 494 16.31 -1.39 -4.64
C THR A 494 15.29 -2.45 -4.28
N LEU A 495 15.13 -2.76 -2.99
CA LEU A 495 14.38 -3.92 -2.47
C LEU A 495 14.82 -5.26 -3.08
N GLU A 496 16.06 -5.32 -3.60
CA GLU A 496 16.62 -6.59 -4.03
C GLU A 496 16.54 -7.60 -2.88
N THR A 497 16.02 -8.78 -3.19
CA THR A 497 15.74 -9.82 -2.21
C THR A 497 16.84 -10.86 -2.22
N PHE A 498 17.36 -11.17 -1.03
CA PHE A 498 18.31 -12.23 -0.76
C PHE A 498 17.72 -13.19 0.27
N SER A 499 17.84 -14.48 0.03
CA SER A 499 17.28 -15.52 0.90
C SER A 499 18.35 -16.48 1.40
N PHE A 500 18.13 -17.00 2.61
CA PHE A 500 18.96 -18.02 3.23
C PHE A 500 18.06 -19.06 3.90
N ALA A 501 18.33 -20.33 3.65
CA ALA A 501 17.60 -21.44 4.26
C ALA A 501 18.57 -22.38 4.98
N THR A 502 18.19 -22.87 6.15
CA THR A 502 18.98 -23.82 6.93
C THR A 502 18.10 -24.83 7.65
N GLU A 503 18.56 -26.07 7.72
CA GLU A 503 17.91 -27.10 8.52
C GLU A 503 18.34 -26.97 9.98
N VAL A 504 17.37 -27.04 10.90
CA VAL A 504 17.59 -27.01 12.35
C VAL A 504 16.96 -28.24 13.00
N SER A 505 17.58 -28.71 14.07
CA SER A 505 17.08 -29.84 14.85
C SER A 505 16.08 -29.39 15.91
N GLY A 506 15.09 -30.25 16.20
CA GLY A 506 14.20 -30.05 17.35
C GLY A 506 14.93 -30.27 18.68
N SER A 507 14.57 -29.46 19.68
CA SER A 507 15.12 -29.56 21.05
C SER A 507 14.13 -28.94 22.04
N GLU A 508 14.15 -29.43 23.28
CA GLU A 508 13.44 -28.81 24.42
C GLU A 508 14.20 -27.60 24.99
N PHE A 509 15.43 -27.38 24.54
CA PHE A 509 16.30 -26.29 25.00
C PHE A 509 16.56 -25.29 23.87
N TRP A 510 16.76 -24.04 24.25
CA TRP A 510 17.21 -23.00 23.35
C TRP A 510 18.52 -23.37 22.66
N GLN A 511 18.56 -23.22 21.36
CA GLN A 511 19.71 -23.48 20.52
C GLN A 511 20.14 -22.19 19.83
N LYS A 512 21.42 -22.08 19.48
CA LYS A 512 21.98 -20.94 18.78
C LYS A 512 22.11 -21.25 17.30
N LEU A 513 21.65 -20.33 16.48
CA LEU A 513 21.88 -20.32 15.04
C LEU A 513 22.79 -19.14 14.67
N THR A 514 23.77 -19.41 13.82
CA THR A 514 24.70 -18.39 13.31
C THR A 514 24.93 -18.60 11.82
N PHE A 515 24.80 -17.54 11.03
CA PHE A 515 25.02 -17.55 9.58
C PHE A 515 25.61 -16.21 9.12
N LYS A 516 26.32 -16.21 7.98
CA LYS A 516 26.99 -15.02 7.45
C LYS A 516 26.07 -14.18 6.57
N VAL A 517 26.37 -12.89 6.46
CA VAL A 517 25.73 -12.02 5.46
C VAL A 517 25.92 -12.61 4.06
N SER A 518 27.08 -13.21 3.75
CA SER A 518 27.33 -13.85 2.44
C SER A 518 26.56 -15.15 2.17
N ASP A 519 25.90 -15.73 3.19
CA ASP A 519 25.07 -16.92 3.00
C ASP A 519 23.73 -16.61 2.33
N PHE A 520 23.29 -15.35 2.42
CA PHE A 520 22.12 -14.88 1.71
C PHE A 520 22.41 -14.73 0.21
N LYS A 521 21.54 -15.26 -0.64
CA LYS A 521 21.66 -15.24 -2.10
C LYS A 521 20.41 -14.70 -2.76
N ASN A 522 20.57 -13.92 -3.83
CA ASN A 522 19.47 -13.52 -4.70
C ASN A 522 19.08 -14.65 -5.66
N HIS A 523 18.07 -14.42 -6.51
CA HIS A 523 17.58 -15.41 -7.50
C HIS A 523 18.65 -15.83 -8.53
N ASP A 524 19.67 -14.97 -8.79
CA ASP A 524 20.78 -15.26 -9.68
C ASP A 524 21.93 -16.02 -9.00
N GLY A 525 21.79 -16.35 -7.70
CA GLY A 525 22.82 -17.00 -6.90
C GLY A 525 23.93 -16.05 -6.41
N ARG A 526 23.81 -14.73 -6.62
CA ARG A 526 24.76 -13.73 -6.11
C ARG A 526 24.63 -13.60 -4.61
N SER A 527 25.75 -13.72 -3.88
CA SER A 527 25.80 -13.54 -2.43
C SER A 527 25.70 -12.07 -2.03
N LEU A 528 25.04 -11.80 -0.90
CA LEU A 528 25.02 -10.50 -0.27
C LEU A 528 26.42 -10.15 0.26
N SER A 529 27.02 -9.04 -0.18
CA SER A 529 28.38 -8.65 0.17
C SER A 529 28.46 -7.76 1.40
N LYS A 530 27.45 -6.93 1.61
CA LYS A 530 27.33 -5.99 2.74
C LYS A 530 25.90 -5.48 2.83
N ILE A 531 25.56 -4.94 4.00
CA ILE A 531 24.35 -4.14 4.21
C ILE A 531 24.84 -2.72 4.48
N SER A 532 24.74 -1.84 3.49
CA SER A 532 25.20 -0.43 3.58
C SER A 532 24.04 0.55 3.79
N ASP A 533 22.90 0.17 3.29
CA ASP A 533 21.65 0.92 3.37
C ASP A 533 20.68 0.20 4.29
N GLY A 534 19.53 0.81 4.60
CA GLY A 534 18.54 0.13 5.42
C GLY A 534 18.07 -1.20 4.80
N PHE A 535 17.42 -2.03 5.60
CA PHE A 535 16.92 -3.32 5.13
C PHE A 535 15.63 -3.74 5.84
N LEU A 536 14.89 -4.62 5.19
CA LEU A 536 13.83 -5.44 5.79
C LEU A 536 14.40 -6.84 6.03
N PHE A 537 14.25 -7.35 7.25
CA PHE A 537 14.63 -8.72 7.61
C PHE A 537 13.40 -9.55 7.91
N TYR A 538 13.30 -10.72 7.32
CA TYR A 538 12.17 -11.64 7.47
C TYR A 538 12.60 -12.97 8.08
N ILE A 539 11.72 -13.53 8.90
CA ILE A 539 11.72 -14.94 9.31
C ILE A 539 10.44 -15.53 8.72
N GLU A 540 10.59 -16.36 7.69
CA GLU A 540 9.45 -16.92 6.97
C GLU A 540 8.87 -18.13 7.72
N ASN A 541 7.55 -18.19 7.81
CA ASN A 541 6.80 -19.28 8.44
C ASN A 541 7.32 -19.69 9.83
N PRO A 542 7.40 -18.75 10.80
CA PRO A 542 7.98 -19.02 12.11
C PRO A 542 7.11 -19.94 13.00
N ASN A 543 5.93 -20.35 12.53
CA ASN A 543 4.97 -21.16 13.29
C ASN A 543 5.62 -22.40 13.94
N GLY A 544 5.46 -22.54 15.27
CA GLY A 544 6.04 -23.64 16.05
C GLY A 544 7.55 -23.48 16.29
N CYS A 545 8.12 -22.30 16.05
CA CYS A 545 9.48 -21.95 16.43
C CYS A 545 9.47 -20.62 17.18
N LEU A 546 10.17 -20.54 18.31
CA LEU A 546 10.38 -19.29 19.03
C LEU A 546 11.75 -18.73 18.68
N PHE A 547 11.85 -17.41 18.55
CA PHE A 547 13.09 -16.70 18.28
C PHE A 547 13.37 -15.65 19.35
N ASN A 548 14.64 -15.50 19.72
CA ASN A 548 15.13 -14.52 20.67
C ASN A 548 16.59 -14.14 20.35
N ASN A 549 17.11 -13.08 20.98
CA ASN A 549 18.50 -12.63 20.88
C ASN A 549 18.98 -12.52 19.42
N LEU A 550 18.22 -11.82 18.57
CA LEU A 550 18.62 -11.59 17.18
C LEU A 550 19.65 -10.45 17.11
N LEU A 551 20.84 -10.75 16.59
CA LEU A 551 22.00 -9.85 16.55
C LEU A 551 22.62 -9.81 15.15
N ILE A 552 23.25 -8.68 14.79
CA ILE A 552 24.22 -8.58 13.71
C ILE A 552 25.58 -8.19 14.31
N VAL A 553 26.63 -8.97 14.05
CA VAL A 553 27.98 -8.75 14.59
C VAL A 553 29.05 -8.87 13.51
#